data_1dc3a551726cda4688eee6ec79d8941f
#
_entry.id   1dc3a551726cda4688eee6ec79d8941f
#
_cell.length_a   1.000
_cell.length_b   1.000
_cell.length_c   1.000
_cell.angle_alpha   90.00
_cell.angle_beta   90.00
_cell.angle_gamma   90.00
#
_symmetry.space_group_name_H-M   'P 1'
#
loop_
_entity.id
_entity.type
_entity.pdbx_description
1 polymer ?
#
loop_
_entity_poly.entity_id
_entity_poly.type
_entity_poly.pdbx_seq_one_letter_code
_entity_poly.pdbx_strand_id
1 'polypeptide(L)'
;MQLAESAKNADASDFIHKIRQAEDTLQSGRRRRSIAGGQINGGLVEVHDLENLVIISDLHGDSKSLFRVLSEINYEQFLSRELNKLVFLGDYIDRGSDSLGIMYSVCYLKNTYPDSVILMRGNHEAPAEFPFSPHNFPYEIEDRFGNRWREIYKEILSMFRLMTLATVVRRKLLLVHGGLPTKEAEAANFRESIAFAQERQVRSSVLEEILWNDPRQIDEKREQERSRRGLGRYFGTSVTRTWLQATDTKAVIRGHEPCLGFRLDHNNMIMTLFSCKDIYPNSAAAYLMLNAANLEKIKDAKEISLHVKFLA
;
A
#
# COMPACT_ATOMS: atom_id res chain seq x y z
N MET A 1 -6.81 10.36 -19.20
CA MET A 1 -6.31 11.68 -19.69
C MET A 1 -6.79 12.84 -18.81
N GLN A 2 -8.06 12.99 -18.54
CA GLN A 2 -8.60 14.10 -17.71
C GLN A 2 -8.02 14.18 -16.29
N LEU A 3 -7.88 13.05 -15.58
CA LEU A 3 -7.32 13.03 -14.22
C LEU A 3 -5.86 13.50 -14.18
N ALA A 4 -5.02 13.05 -15.14
CA ALA A 4 -3.62 13.48 -15.23
C ALA A 4 -3.49 14.99 -15.48
N GLU A 5 -4.36 15.54 -16.32
CA GLU A 5 -4.40 16.97 -16.60
C GLU A 5 -4.88 17.77 -15.39
N SER A 6 -5.91 17.30 -14.69
CA SER A 6 -6.37 17.91 -13.45
C SER A 6 -5.27 17.91 -12.38
N ALA A 7 -4.57 16.80 -12.20
CA ALA A 7 -3.46 16.70 -11.24
C ALA A 7 -2.31 17.67 -11.59
N LYS A 8 -1.99 17.83 -12.88
CA LYS A 8 -0.96 18.76 -13.36
C LYS A 8 -1.35 20.22 -13.15
N ASN A 9 -2.62 20.58 -13.34
CA ASN A 9 -3.11 21.95 -13.32
C ASN A 9 -3.66 22.40 -11.94
N ALA A 10 -3.73 21.50 -10.95
CA ALA A 10 -4.24 21.82 -9.63
C ALA A 10 -3.42 22.93 -8.96
N ASP A 11 -4.09 23.97 -8.49
CA ASP A 11 -3.48 24.96 -7.63
C ASP A 11 -3.42 24.48 -6.16
N ALA A 12 -2.79 25.27 -5.29
CA ALA A 12 -2.63 24.92 -3.88
C ALA A 12 -3.96 24.71 -3.15
N SER A 13 -5.00 25.47 -3.52
CA SER A 13 -6.31 25.41 -2.85
C SER A 13 -7.08 24.17 -3.28
N ASP A 14 -7.06 23.83 -4.58
CA ASP A 14 -7.65 22.59 -5.09
C ASP A 14 -6.92 21.37 -4.53
N PHE A 15 -5.58 21.41 -4.47
CA PHE A 15 -4.78 20.33 -3.92
C PHE A 15 -5.10 20.06 -2.45
N ILE A 16 -5.13 21.11 -1.60
CA ILE A 16 -5.51 20.98 -0.20
C ILE A 16 -6.94 20.46 -0.05
N HIS A 17 -7.87 20.97 -0.86
CA HIS A 17 -9.25 20.50 -0.83
C HIS A 17 -9.36 19.00 -1.11
N LYS A 18 -8.62 18.50 -2.11
CA LYS A 18 -8.58 17.05 -2.42
C LYS A 18 -8.03 16.20 -1.28
N ILE A 19 -6.95 16.67 -0.62
CA ILE A 19 -6.37 15.98 0.54
C ILE A 19 -7.37 15.94 1.71
N ARG A 20 -7.98 17.07 2.06
CA ARG A 20 -8.97 17.13 3.16
C ARG A 20 -10.19 16.24 2.89
N GLN A 21 -10.70 16.24 1.66
CA GLN A 21 -11.77 15.32 1.27
C GLN A 21 -11.35 13.84 1.44
N ALA A 22 -10.10 13.49 1.08
CA ALA A 22 -9.61 12.12 1.24
C ALA A 22 -9.46 11.76 2.73
N GLU A 23 -8.98 12.70 3.57
CA GLU A 23 -8.93 12.54 5.01
C GLU A 23 -10.32 12.27 5.59
N ASP A 24 -11.32 13.10 5.25
CA ASP A 24 -12.70 12.94 5.69
C ASP A 24 -13.30 11.60 5.23
N THR A 25 -12.99 11.18 4.01
CA THR A 25 -13.44 9.89 3.45
C THR A 25 -12.86 8.71 4.23
N LEU A 26 -11.55 8.74 4.52
CA LEU A 26 -10.87 7.72 5.32
C LEU A 26 -11.42 7.67 6.75
N GLN A 27 -11.60 8.83 7.41
CA GLN A 27 -12.20 8.91 8.75
C GLN A 27 -13.64 8.39 8.76
N SER A 28 -14.44 8.74 7.76
CA SER A 28 -15.82 8.27 7.62
C SER A 28 -15.89 6.75 7.51
N GLY A 29 -15.03 6.15 6.67
CA GLY A 29 -14.93 4.69 6.54
C GLY A 29 -14.58 4.02 7.88
N ARG A 30 -13.59 4.56 8.62
CA ARG A 30 -13.22 4.07 9.96
C ARG A 30 -14.36 4.19 10.97
N ARG A 31 -15.11 5.30 10.97
CA ARG A 31 -16.29 5.49 11.85
C ARG A 31 -17.43 4.53 11.52
N ARG A 32 -17.73 4.33 10.24
CA ARG A 32 -18.73 3.37 9.77
C ARG A 32 -18.30 1.92 10.06
N ARG A 33 -17.01 1.66 10.19
CA ARG A 33 -16.41 0.33 10.28
C ARG A 33 -16.77 -0.58 9.11
N SER A 34 -17.08 -0.02 7.95
CA SER A 34 -17.53 -0.77 6.78
C SER A 34 -16.97 -0.22 5.49
N ILE A 35 -16.80 -1.11 4.54
CA ILE A 35 -16.51 -0.88 3.13
C ILE A 35 -17.40 -1.86 2.33
N ALA A 36 -17.78 -1.55 1.10
CA ALA A 36 -18.58 -2.49 0.32
C ALA A 36 -17.87 -3.86 0.23
N GLY A 37 -18.60 -4.92 0.59
CA GLY A 37 -18.07 -6.28 0.65
C GLY A 37 -17.10 -6.57 1.81
N GLY A 38 -17.01 -5.70 2.83
CA GLY A 38 -16.06 -5.93 3.92
C GLY A 38 -16.20 -5.00 5.12
N GLN A 39 -15.17 -4.97 5.95
CA GLN A 39 -15.13 -4.17 7.18
C GLN A 39 -13.79 -3.45 7.36
N ILE A 40 -13.83 -2.35 8.12
CA ILE A 40 -12.68 -1.53 8.49
C ILE A 40 -12.57 -1.52 10.01
N ASN A 41 -11.40 -1.84 10.53
CA ASN A 41 -11.08 -1.73 11.95
C ASN A 41 -9.73 -0.99 12.09
N GLY A 42 -9.78 0.31 12.38
CA GLY A 42 -8.58 1.15 12.44
C GLY A 42 -7.71 1.05 11.18
N GLY A 43 -6.49 0.55 11.33
CA GLY A 43 -5.54 0.33 10.23
C GLY A 43 -5.74 -0.98 9.45
N LEU A 44 -6.72 -1.80 9.81
CA LEU A 44 -7.02 -3.07 9.14
C LEU A 44 -8.29 -3.00 8.31
N VAL A 45 -8.21 -3.48 7.05
CA VAL A 45 -9.36 -3.72 6.17
C VAL A 45 -9.51 -5.22 5.92
N GLU A 46 -10.70 -5.77 6.07
CA GLU A 46 -11.03 -7.16 5.73
C GLU A 46 -12.09 -7.16 4.62
N VAL A 47 -11.73 -7.59 3.42
CA VAL A 47 -12.61 -7.72 2.26
C VAL A 47 -13.09 -9.15 2.18
N HIS A 48 -14.38 -9.37 2.43
CA HIS A 48 -15.01 -10.69 2.44
C HIS A 48 -15.64 -11.03 1.09
N ASP A 49 -16.11 -10.03 0.36
CA ASP A 49 -16.69 -10.17 -0.96
C ASP A 49 -16.16 -9.15 -1.95
N LEU A 50 -15.88 -9.60 -3.17
CA LEU A 50 -15.45 -8.76 -4.29
C LEU A 50 -15.69 -9.46 -5.62
N GLU A 51 -15.82 -8.69 -6.70
CA GLU A 51 -15.85 -9.20 -8.08
C GLU A 51 -14.44 -9.26 -8.67
N ASN A 52 -13.73 -8.15 -8.67
CA ASN A 52 -12.38 -8.03 -9.21
C ASN A 52 -11.47 -7.27 -8.25
N LEU A 53 -10.19 -7.58 -8.30
CA LEU A 53 -9.12 -7.00 -7.49
C LEU A 53 -7.97 -6.56 -8.39
N VAL A 54 -7.59 -5.30 -8.27
CA VAL A 54 -6.34 -4.76 -8.83
C VAL A 54 -5.46 -4.30 -7.69
N ILE A 55 -4.18 -4.67 -7.72
CA ILE A 55 -3.18 -4.26 -6.73
C ILE A 55 -2.04 -3.54 -7.45
N ILE A 56 -1.77 -2.31 -7.00
CA ILE A 56 -0.63 -1.48 -7.41
C ILE A 56 0.27 -1.33 -6.18
N SER A 57 1.56 -1.51 -6.39
CA SER A 57 2.57 -1.35 -5.35
C SER A 57 3.28 0.01 -5.48
N ASP A 58 4.52 0.07 -5.04
CA ASP A 58 5.39 1.25 -5.01
C ASP A 58 5.34 2.04 -6.32
N LEU A 59 5.01 3.31 -6.23
CA LEU A 59 4.94 4.24 -7.35
C LEU A 59 6.05 5.29 -7.32
N HIS A 60 6.44 5.74 -6.14
CA HIS A 60 7.59 6.64 -5.95
C HIS A 60 7.66 7.82 -6.94
N GLY A 61 6.56 8.55 -7.13
CA GLY A 61 6.54 9.67 -8.08
C GLY A 61 6.52 9.27 -9.56
N ASP A 62 6.34 7.99 -9.91
CA ASP A 62 6.14 7.54 -11.29
C ASP A 62 4.66 7.59 -11.69
N SER A 63 4.18 8.80 -11.93
CA SER A 63 2.79 9.03 -12.34
C SER A 63 2.45 8.40 -13.71
N LYS A 64 3.45 8.20 -14.58
CA LYS A 64 3.25 7.57 -15.90
C LYS A 64 2.80 6.11 -15.73
N SER A 65 3.46 5.35 -14.86
CA SER A 65 3.07 3.98 -14.53
C SER A 65 1.68 3.94 -13.92
N LEU A 66 1.34 4.84 -12.99
CA LEU A 66 -0.01 4.95 -12.44
C LEU A 66 -1.06 5.15 -13.53
N PHE A 67 -0.91 6.19 -14.36
CA PHE A 67 -1.89 6.50 -15.40
C PHE A 67 -1.99 5.41 -16.46
N ARG A 68 -0.90 4.70 -16.72
CA ARG A 68 -0.92 3.53 -17.61
C ARG A 68 -1.80 2.42 -17.04
N VAL A 69 -1.63 2.04 -15.76
CA VAL A 69 -2.47 1.04 -15.10
C VAL A 69 -3.94 1.48 -15.12
N LEU A 70 -4.23 2.73 -14.72
CA LEU A 70 -5.60 3.25 -14.70
C LEU A 70 -6.26 3.21 -16.07
N SER A 71 -5.50 3.49 -17.14
CA SER A 71 -5.98 3.38 -18.52
C SER A 71 -6.27 1.91 -18.91
N GLU A 72 -5.33 1.00 -18.62
CA GLU A 72 -5.46 -0.42 -18.98
C GLU A 72 -6.64 -1.11 -18.31
N ILE A 73 -6.97 -0.74 -17.06
CA ILE A 73 -8.13 -1.29 -16.35
C ILE A 73 -9.44 -0.56 -16.66
N ASN A 74 -9.42 0.52 -17.45
CA ASN A 74 -10.58 1.41 -17.64
C ASN A 74 -11.17 1.82 -16.28
N TYR A 75 -10.37 2.55 -15.47
CA TYR A 75 -10.61 2.74 -14.03
C TYR A 75 -11.99 3.31 -13.70
N GLU A 76 -12.57 4.18 -14.53
CA GLU A 76 -13.89 4.77 -14.27
C GLU A 76 -14.98 3.70 -14.30
N GLN A 77 -14.99 2.86 -15.34
CA GLN A 77 -15.92 1.74 -15.44
C GLN A 77 -15.63 0.67 -14.39
N PHE A 78 -14.34 0.38 -14.13
CA PHE A 78 -13.95 -0.61 -13.13
C PHE A 78 -14.40 -0.22 -11.73
N LEU A 79 -14.13 1.01 -11.31
CA LEU A 79 -14.40 1.51 -9.95
C LEU A 79 -15.87 1.92 -9.74
N SER A 80 -16.68 2.07 -10.79
CA SER A 80 -18.11 2.31 -10.65
C SER A 80 -18.87 1.14 -10.01
N ARG A 81 -18.24 -0.03 -9.94
CA ARG A 81 -18.75 -1.22 -9.24
C ARG A 81 -18.11 -1.32 -7.87
N GLU A 82 -18.86 -1.12 -6.82
CA GLU A 82 -18.35 -1.07 -5.43
C GLU A 82 -17.67 -2.37 -4.97
N LEU A 83 -18.01 -3.52 -5.56
CA LEU A 83 -17.34 -4.80 -5.29
C LEU A 83 -16.04 -4.99 -6.07
N ASN A 84 -15.70 -4.13 -7.01
CA ASN A 84 -14.35 -4.08 -7.57
C ASN A 84 -13.43 -3.31 -6.61
N LYS A 85 -12.23 -3.83 -6.37
CA LYS A 85 -11.26 -3.23 -5.46
C LYS A 85 -9.97 -2.85 -6.19
N LEU A 86 -9.55 -1.60 -6.01
CA LEU A 86 -8.23 -1.11 -6.37
C LEU A 86 -7.47 -0.83 -5.07
N VAL A 87 -6.42 -1.61 -4.82
CA VAL A 87 -5.59 -1.52 -3.63
C VAL A 87 -4.23 -0.97 -4.00
N PHE A 88 -3.82 0.09 -3.33
CA PHE A 88 -2.46 0.60 -3.38
C PHE A 88 -1.70 0.14 -2.13
N LEU A 89 -0.53 -0.45 -2.30
CA LEU A 89 0.25 -1.00 -1.19
C LEU A 89 1.09 0.05 -0.44
N GLY A 90 1.14 1.30 -0.91
CA GLY A 90 1.94 2.39 -0.33
C GLY A 90 3.12 2.81 -1.19
N ASP A 91 3.97 3.67 -0.64
CA ASP A 91 5.13 4.29 -1.30
C ASP A 91 4.72 5.06 -2.57
N TYR A 92 3.87 6.07 -2.35
CA TYR A 92 3.40 6.96 -3.41
C TYR A 92 4.44 8.03 -3.77
N ILE A 93 5.20 8.48 -2.79
CA ILE A 93 6.04 9.68 -2.83
C ILE A 93 7.53 9.38 -2.85
N ASP A 94 8.32 10.42 -3.08
CA ASP A 94 9.79 10.41 -3.14
C ASP A 94 10.37 9.65 -4.36
N ARG A 95 11.66 9.81 -4.59
CA ARG A 95 12.47 9.14 -5.62
C ARG A 95 12.22 9.66 -7.04
N GLY A 96 10.99 9.66 -7.50
CA GLY A 96 10.58 10.11 -8.82
C GLY A 96 10.27 11.61 -8.88
N SER A 97 9.71 12.02 -10.01
CA SER A 97 9.57 13.43 -10.37
C SER A 97 8.15 13.98 -10.24
N ASP A 98 7.15 13.15 -9.87
CA ASP A 98 5.75 13.58 -9.84
C ASP A 98 4.96 12.93 -8.69
N SER A 99 5.47 13.06 -7.47
CA SER A 99 4.77 12.61 -6.26
C SER A 99 3.47 13.38 -6.05
N LEU A 100 3.44 14.66 -6.43
CA LEU A 100 2.25 15.50 -6.33
C LEU A 100 1.13 15.02 -7.27
N GLY A 101 1.46 14.64 -8.49
CA GLY A 101 0.50 14.07 -9.44
C GLY A 101 -0.09 12.75 -8.94
N ILE A 102 0.73 11.90 -8.34
CA ILE A 102 0.25 10.67 -7.69
C ILE A 102 -0.66 10.98 -6.51
N MET A 103 -0.23 11.84 -5.58
CA MET A 103 -1.02 12.19 -4.39
C MET A 103 -2.38 12.78 -4.75
N TYR A 104 -2.43 13.73 -5.70
CA TYR A 104 -3.69 14.25 -6.21
C TYR A 104 -4.60 13.15 -6.76
N SER A 105 -4.02 12.27 -7.58
CA SER A 105 -4.77 11.21 -8.26
C SER A 105 -5.33 10.17 -7.28
N VAL A 106 -4.55 9.69 -6.32
CA VAL A 106 -5.05 8.70 -5.34
C VAL A 106 -6.08 9.31 -4.40
N CYS A 107 -5.95 10.60 -4.04
CA CYS A 107 -6.98 11.33 -3.30
C CYS A 107 -8.26 11.48 -4.11
N TYR A 108 -8.17 11.86 -5.39
CA TYR A 108 -9.31 11.93 -6.30
C TYR A 108 -10.03 10.58 -6.39
N LEU A 109 -9.29 9.50 -6.62
CA LEU A 109 -9.85 8.14 -6.72
C LEU A 109 -10.54 7.73 -5.42
N LYS A 110 -9.91 7.99 -4.26
CA LYS A 110 -10.51 7.67 -2.95
C LYS A 110 -11.78 8.46 -2.67
N ASN A 111 -11.81 9.73 -3.05
CA ASN A 111 -12.97 10.61 -2.87
C ASN A 111 -14.14 10.18 -3.77
N THR A 112 -13.85 9.82 -5.01
CA THR A 112 -14.85 9.46 -6.00
C THR A 112 -15.38 8.04 -5.82
N TYR A 113 -14.52 7.12 -5.39
CA TYR A 113 -14.83 5.69 -5.26
C TYR A 113 -14.45 5.16 -3.86
N PRO A 114 -15.11 5.67 -2.79
CA PRO A 114 -14.70 5.44 -1.41
C PRO A 114 -14.68 3.98 -0.99
N ASP A 115 -15.58 3.18 -1.53
CA ASP A 115 -15.72 1.76 -1.19
C ASP A 115 -14.92 0.82 -2.13
N SER A 116 -14.47 1.33 -3.29
CA SER A 116 -13.67 0.57 -4.26
C SER A 116 -12.17 0.77 -4.09
N VAL A 117 -11.72 1.91 -3.54
CA VAL A 117 -10.30 2.26 -3.42
C VAL A 117 -9.81 2.08 -1.99
N ILE A 118 -8.74 1.30 -1.83
CA ILE A 118 -8.05 1.08 -0.54
C ILE A 118 -6.64 1.66 -0.67
N LEU A 119 -6.35 2.69 0.13
CA LEU A 119 -5.03 3.30 0.22
C LEU A 119 -4.29 2.71 1.43
N MET A 120 -3.23 1.93 1.18
CA MET A 120 -2.37 1.45 2.25
C MET A 120 -1.18 2.39 2.43
N ARG A 121 -0.64 2.41 3.64
CA ARG A 121 0.47 3.26 4.05
C ARG A 121 1.78 2.54 3.78
N GLY A 122 2.69 3.17 3.03
CA GLY A 122 4.07 2.75 2.90
C GLY A 122 4.99 3.39 3.95
N ASN A 123 6.26 3.03 3.92
CA ASN A 123 7.24 3.61 4.84
C ASN A 123 7.57 5.07 4.47
N HIS A 124 7.46 5.45 3.20
CA HIS A 124 7.60 6.85 2.76
C HIS A 124 6.46 7.75 3.24
N GLU A 125 5.32 7.21 3.58
CA GLU A 125 4.19 7.91 4.18
C GLU A 125 4.27 7.99 5.72
N ALA A 126 5.40 7.60 6.33
CA ALA A 126 5.63 7.64 7.77
C ALA A 126 6.88 8.44 8.21
N PRO A 127 7.23 9.59 7.54
CA PRO A 127 8.47 10.32 7.86
C PRO A 127 8.45 10.96 9.25
N ALA A 128 7.28 11.23 9.80
CA ALA A 128 7.12 11.80 11.14
C ALA A 128 7.42 10.78 12.25
N GLU A 129 7.07 9.52 12.04
CA GLU A 129 7.32 8.43 12.98
C GLU A 129 8.72 7.81 12.77
N PHE A 130 9.12 7.65 11.52
CA PHE A 130 10.38 7.00 11.12
C PHE A 130 11.11 7.85 10.09
N PRO A 131 11.88 8.87 10.51
CA PRO A 131 12.65 9.71 9.59
C PRO A 131 13.64 8.89 8.76
N PHE A 132 13.70 9.18 7.47
CA PHE A 132 14.60 8.53 6.51
C PHE A 132 15.17 9.55 5.52
N SER A 133 16.19 9.17 4.78
CA SER A 133 16.83 10.02 3.78
C SER A 133 17.18 9.20 2.52
N PRO A 134 17.04 9.80 1.32
CA PRO A 134 16.47 11.12 1.04
C PRO A 134 14.93 11.11 1.11
N HIS A 135 14.35 12.23 1.59
CA HIS A 135 12.92 12.53 1.56
C HIS A 135 12.74 13.83 0.78
N ASN A 136 12.39 13.71 -0.50
CA ASN A 136 12.38 14.84 -1.44
C ASN A 136 11.01 15.50 -1.57
N PHE A 137 9.96 14.84 -1.13
CA PHE A 137 8.59 15.29 -1.32
C PHE A 137 8.29 16.70 -0.75
N PRO A 138 8.79 17.14 0.43
CA PRO A 138 8.59 18.50 0.89
C PRO A 138 9.16 19.56 -0.07
N TYR A 139 10.29 19.28 -0.72
CA TYR A 139 10.89 20.18 -1.72
C TYR A 139 10.06 20.25 -2.99
N GLU A 140 9.46 19.14 -3.43
CA GLU A 140 8.54 19.11 -4.57
C GLU A 140 7.29 19.96 -4.31
N ILE A 141 6.77 19.91 -3.07
CA ILE A 141 5.64 20.77 -2.65
C ILE A 141 6.05 22.24 -2.64
N GLU A 142 7.23 22.56 -2.10
CA GLU A 142 7.73 23.95 -2.02
C GLU A 142 7.96 24.54 -3.40
N ASP A 143 8.58 23.78 -4.31
CA ASP A 143 8.82 24.21 -5.69
C ASP A 143 7.52 24.54 -6.43
N ARG A 144 6.48 23.71 -6.24
CA ARG A 144 5.20 23.90 -6.93
C ARG A 144 4.30 24.96 -6.27
N PHE A 145 4.24 25.02 -4.94
CA PHE A 145 3.23 25.80 -4.21
C PHE A 145 3.81 26.94 -3.34
N GLY A 146 5.11 27.13 -3.38
CA GLY A 146 5.80 28.22 -2.69
C GLY A 146 5.50 28.24 -1.19
N ASN A 147 5.16 29.41 -0.65
CA ASN A 147 4.97 29.63 0.79
C ASN A 147 3.88 28.74 1.44
N ARG A 148 3.02 28.13 0.66
CA ARG A 148 1.95 27.24 1.17
C ARG A 148 2.41 25.80 1.43
N TRP A 149 3.66 25.45 1.14
CA TRP A 149 4.16 24.09 1.24
C TRP A 149 3.98 23.45 2.63
N ARG A 150 4.20 24.24 3.71
CA ARG A 150 4.07 23.74 5.09
C ARG A 150 2.63 23.37 5.45
N GLU A 151 1.68 24.16 4.99
CA GLU A 151 0.24 23.87 5.15
C GLU A 151 -0.11 22.57 4.44
N ILE A 152 0.25 22.46 3.17
CA ILE A 152 -0.03 21.28 2.33
C ILE A 152 0.61 20.03 2.92
N TYR A 153 1.88 20.10 3.29
CA TYR A 153 2.60 18.97 3.84
C TYR A 153 2.00 18.49 5.16
N LYS A 154 1.56 19.41 6.02
CA LYS A 154 0.87 19.07 7.28
C LYS A 154 -0.43 18.30 7.04
N GLU A 155 -1.25 18.74 6.10
CA GLU A 155 -2.51 18.07 5.74
C GLU A 155 -2.22 16.65 5.19
N ILE A 156 -1.21 16.51 4.35
CA ILE A 156 -0.79 15.22 3.82
C ILE A 156 -0.34 14.27 4.95
N LEU A 157 0.48 14.74 5.89
CA LEU A 157 0.91 13.92 7.04
C LEU A 157 -0.27 13.48 7.92
N SER A 158 -1.29 14.31 8.07
CA SER A 158 -2.53 13.95 8.78
C SER A 158 -3.25 12.81 8.06
N MET A 159 -3.44 12.95 6.75
CA MET A 159 -4.09 11.93 5.93
C MET A 159 -3.30 10.59 5.93
N PHE A 160 -1.96 10.61 5.88
CA PHE A 160 -1.13 9.40 5.90
C PHE A 160 -1.39 8.52 7.13
N ARG A 161 -1.67 9.12 8.29
CA ARG A 161 -2.01 8.40 9.53
C ARG A 161 -3.36 7.68 9.48
N LEU A 162 -4.19 8.01 8.51
CA LEU A 162 -5.50 7.38 8.31
C LEU A 162 -5.44 6.27 7.24
N MET A 163 -4.34 6.11 6.53
CA MET A 163 -4.19 5.04 5.55
C MET A 163 -4.19 3.67 6.21
N THR A 164 -4.57 2.65 5.46
CA THR A 164 -4.63 1.25 5.89
C THR A 164 -3.23 0.68 6.07
N LEU A 165 -3.00 -0.13 7.10
CA LEU A 165 -1.72 -0.83 7.32
C LEU A 165 -1.69 -2.23 6.72
N ALA A 166 -2.82 -2.94 6.80
CA ALA A 166 -2.96 -4.26 6.19
C ALA A 166 -4.37 -4.47 5.64
N THR A 167 -4.45 -5.30 4.61
CA THR A 167 -5.73 -5.73 4.04
C THR A 167 -5.76 -7.25 3.92
N VAL A 168 -6.80 -7.89 4.48
CA VAL A 168 -7.08 -9.31 4.30
C VAL A 168 -8.16 -9.46 3.22
N VAL A 169 -7.90 -10.25 2.18
CA VAL A 169 -8.83 -10.43 1.06
C VAL A 169 -9.31 -11.87 1.01
N ARG A 170 -10.61 -12.10 1.25
CA ARG A 170 -11.34 -13.38 1.12
C ARG A 170 -10.66 -14.58 1.80
N ARG A 171 -9.90 -14.36 2.90
CA ARG A 171 -9.09 -15.40 3.54
C ARG A 171 -8.11 -16.08 2.55
N LYS A 172 -7.70 -15.37 1.53
CA LYS A 172 -6.74 -15.82 0.50
C LYS A 172 -5.46 -15.02 0.52
N LEU A 173 -5.55 -13.70 0.64
CA LEU A 173 -4.40 -12.82 0.58
C LEU A 173 -4.30 -11.97 1.85
N LEU A 174 -3.09 -11.83 2.36
CA LEU A 174 -2.70 -10.79 3.31
C LEU A 174 -1.86 -9.76 2.57
N LEU A 175 -2.33 -8.52 2.52
CA LEU A 175 -1.64 -7.41 1.87
C LEU A 175 -1.00 -6.54 2.96
N VAL A 176 0.28 -6.24 2.81
CA VAL A 176 1.07 -5.33 3.66
C VAL A 176 2.00 -4.51 2.78
N HIS A 177 2.54 -3.39 3.29
CA HIS A 177 3.54 -2.66 2.51
C HIS A 177 4.93 -3.30 2.61
N GLY A 178 5.54 -3.29 3.78
CA GLY A 178 6.89 -3.83 4.04
C GLY A 178 6.87 -5.31 4.34
N GLY A 179 6.56 -5.69 5.56
CA GLY A 179 6.59 -7.10 5.95
C GLY A 179 5.71 -7.44 7.13
N LEU A 180 6.05 -8.50 7.77
CA LEU A 180 5.26 -9.06 8.87
C LEU A 180 5.94 -8.75 10.20
N PRO A 181 5.19 -8.32 11.21
CA PRO A 181 5.69 -8.22 12.58
C PRO A 181 6.20 -9.57 13.09
N THR A 182 7.32 -9.52 13.80
CA THR A 182 8.08 -10.73 14.10
C THR A 182 7.68 -11.45 15.39
N LYS A 183 6.87 -10.80 16.26
CA LYS A 183 6.40 -11.43 17.49
C LYS A 183 5.13 -12.26 17.24
N GLU A 184 5.16 -13.52 17.67
CA GLU A 184 4.04 -14.46 17.54
C GLU A 184 2.74 -13.94 18.19
N ALA A 185 2.84 -13.26 19.33
CA ALA A 185 1.68 -12.67 20.01
C ALA A 185 0.96 -11.61 19.15
N GLU A 186 1.68 -10.91 18.27
CA GLU A 186 1.12 -9.92 17.36
C GLU A 186 0.34 -10.61 16.23
N ALA A 187 0.82 -11.74 15.72
CA ALA A 187 0.10 -12.55 14.77
C ALA A 187 -1.16 -13.19 15.39
N ALA A 188 -1.06 -13.77 16.58
CA ALA A 188 -2.20 -14.36 17.30
C ALA A 188 -3.35 -13.35 17.55
N ASN A 189 -3.00 -12.08 17.74
CA ASN A 189 -3.95 -10.97 17.94
C ASN A 189 -3.93 -9.98 16.76
N PHE A 190 -3.77 -10.43 15.52
CA PHE A 190 -3.49 -9.59 14.37
C PHE A 190 -4.50 -8.46 14.17
N ARG A 191 -5.79 -8.72 14.41
CA ARG A 191 -6.84 -7.70 14.24
C ARG A 191 -6.61 -6.51 15.16
N GLU A 192 -6.33 -6.75 16.41
CA GLU A 192 -6.08 -5.71 17.40
C GLU A 192 -4.71 -5.06 17.21
N SER A 193 -3.68 -5.87 16.97
CA SER A 193 -2.30 -5.40 16.77
C SER A 193 -2.18 -4.44 15.61
N ILE A 194 -2.82 -4.74 14.47
CA ILE A 194 -2.78 -3.90 13.27
C ILE A 194 -3.76 -2.73 13.39
N ALA A 195 -4.99 -2.97 13.86
CA ALA A 195 -6.01 -1.94 13.95
C ALA A 195 -5.53 -0.70 14.71
N PHE A 196 -4.84 -0.90 15.82
CA PHE A 196 -4.42 0.17 16.73
C PHE A 196 -2.95 0.57 16.64
N ALA A 197 -2.19 0.00 15.69
CA ALA A 197 -0.75 0.27 15.57
C ALA A 197 -0.43 1.75 15.30
N GLN A 198 -1.32 2.49 14.62
CA GLN A 198 -1.16 3.92 14.30
C GLN A 198 -1.74 4.87 15.35
N GLU A 199 -2.60 4.39 16.25
CA GLU A 199 -3.30 5.24 17.23
C GLU A 199 -2.43 5.56 18.45
N ARG A 200 -1.37 4.78 18.66
CA ARG A 200 -0.42 5.01 19.74
C ARG A 200 0.49 6.19 19.37
N GLN A 201 0.54 7.20 20.22
CA GLN A 201 1.43 8.37 20.07
C GLN A 201 2.93 8.03 20.17
N VAL A 202 3.27 6.80 20.51
CA VAL A 202 4.63 6.29 20.65
C VAL A 202 4.94 5.35 19.49
N ARG A 203 6.19 5.34 19.00
CA ARG A 203 6.69 4.36 18.01
C ARG A 203 6.21 2.96 18.38
N SER A 204 5.29 2.43 17.60
CA SER A 204 4.82 1.05 17.74
C SER A 204 5.78 0.13 17.00
N SER A 205 6.26 -0.93 17.64
CA SER A 205 7.06 -1.96 16.95
C SER A 205 6.28 -2.57 15.79
N VAL A 206 4.97 -2.73 15.93
CA VAL A 206 4.09 -3.25 14.87
C VAL A 206 4.07 -2.30 13.67
N LEU A 207 3.93 -0.99 13.89
CA LEU A 207 3.95 0.00 12.81
C LEU A 207 5.31 0.02 12.09
N GLU A 208 6.42 0.01 12.85
CA GLU A 208 7.75 -0.05 12.24
C GLU A 208 7.90 -1.31 11.40
N GLU A 209 7.61 -2.48 11.97
CA GLU A 209 7.84 -3.75 11.32
C GLU A 209 6.94 -3.96 10.10
N ILE A 210 5.69 -3.55 10.13
CA ILE A 210 4.78 -3.70 8.97
C ILE A 210 5.17 -2.80 7.80
N LEU A 211 5.83 -1.67 8.07
CA LEU A 211 6.28 -0.73 7.05
C LEU A 211 7.72 -1.01 6.54
N TRP A 212 8.59 -1.61 7.36
CA TRP A 212 10.03 -1.68 7.07
C TRP A 212 10.62 -3.09 7.02
N ASN A 213 9.90 -4.14 7.44
CA ASN A 213 10.43 -5.50 7.43
C ASN A 213 10.56 -6.05 6.01
N ASP A 214 11.61 -6.86 5.78
CA ASP A 214 11.86 -7.55 4.52
C ASP A 214 11.98 -9.07 4.73
N PRO A 215 11.37 -9.89 3.85
CA PRO A 215 11.56 -11.35 3.87
C PRO A 215 12.97 -11.72 3.44
N ARG A 216 13.60 -12.63 4.16
CA ARG A 216 14.92 -13.19 3.82
C ARG A 216 14.97 -14.68 4.14
N GLN A 217 15.87 -15.38 3.44
CA GLN A 217 16.29 -16.72 3.85
C GLN A 217 17.17 -16.56 5.09
N ILE A 218 16.64 -16.90 6.24
CA ILE A 218 17.32 -16.85 7.53
C ILE A 218 17.41 -18.28 8.09
N ASP A 219 18.49 -18.60 8.81
CA ASP A 219 18.61 -19.86 9.52
C ASP A 219 17.37 -20.06 10.43
N GLU A 220 16.73 -21.23 10.32
CA GLU A 220 15.51 -21.56 11.06
C GLU A 220 15.62 -21.37 12.58
N LYS A 221 16.86 -21.40 13.11
CA LYS A 221 17.14 -21.13 14.54
C LYS A 221 17.06 -19.65 14.93
N ARG A 222 17.03 -18.72 13.96
CA ARG A 222 17.12 -17.27 14.18
C ARG A 222 15.89 -16.52 13.73
N GLU A 223 14.85 -17.01 13.33
CA GLU A 223 13.57 -16.39 12.92
C GLU A 223 13.61 -14.94 12.38
N GLN A 224 14.54 -14.08 12.87
CA GLN A 224 14.68 -12.67 12.51
C GLN A 224 16.11 -12.14 12.71
N GLU A 225 16.46 -11.11 11.92
CA GLU A 225 17.74 -10.39 12.01
C GLU A 225 17.50 -8.87 11.89
N ARG A 226 18.46 -8.04 12.32
CA ARG A 226 18.40 -6.60 12.11
C ARG A 226 18.47 -6.26 10.62
N SER A 227 17.58 -5.41 10.14
CA SER A 227 17.66 -4.88 8.78
C SER A 227 18.87 -3.96 8.64
N ARG A 228 19.54 -4.04 7.48
CA ARG A 228 20.62 -3.12 7.09
C ARG A 228 20.11 -1.71 6.77
N ARG A 229 18.81 -1.51 6.69
CA ARG A 229 18.19 -0.19 6.49
C ARG A 229 18.21 0.68 7.76
N GLY A 230 18.58 0.11 8.92
CA GLY A 230 18.53 0.81 10.22
C GLY A 230 17.15 0.83 10.88
N LEU A 231 16.10 0.52 10.14
CA LEU A 231 14.71 0.35 10.57
C LEU A 231 14.21 -1.01 10.13
N GLY A 232 13.23 -1.56 10.87
CA GLY A 232 12.66 -2.87 10.60
C GLY A 232 13.62 -4.03 10.85
N ARG A 233 13.21 -5.21 10.40
CA ARG A 233 13.93 -6.47 10.54
C ARG A 233 13.87 -7.29 9.26
N TYR A 234 14.82 -8.15 9.07
CA TYR A 234 14.69 -9.29 8.18
C TYR A 234 13.97 -10.41 8.93
N PHE A 235 12.99 -11.04 8.31
CA PHE A 235 12.22 -12.13 8.90
C PHE A 235 12.25 -13.39 8.03
N GLY A 236 12.22 -14.54 8.71
CA GLY A 236 12.30 -15.85 8.09
C GLY A 236 10.94 -16.47 7.75
N THR A 237 11.01 -17.67 7.17
CA THR A 237 9.84 -18.44 6.70
C THR A 237 8.86 -18.80 7.83
N SER A 238 9.37 -19.02 9.06
CA SER A 238 8.53 -19.31 10.24
C SER A 238 7.54 -18.18 10.54
N VAL A 239 8.01 -16.92 10.54
CA VAL A 239 7.15 -15.75 10.75
C VAL A 239 6.04 -15.68 9.70
N THR A 240 6.38 -15.91 8.42
CA THR A 240 5.37 -15.92 7.35
C THR A 240 4.30 -16.98 7.59
N ARG A 241 4.72 -18.20 7.95
CA ARG A 241 3.79 -19.31 8.22
C ARG A 241 2.85 -18.98 9.39
N THR A 242 3.39 -18.42 10.47
CA THR A 242 2.60 -17.99 11.64
C THR A 242 1.53 -16.96 11.26
N TRP A 243 1.87 -15.94 10.45
CA TRP A 243 0.91 -14.94 10.00
C TRP A 243 -0.15 -15.51 9.04
N LEU A 244 0.24 -16.36 8.08
CA LEU A 244 -0.72 -17.00 7.18
C LEU A 244 -1.72 -17.88 7.93
N GLN A 245 -1.27 -18.59 8.96
CA GLN A 245 -2.14 -19.38 9.85
C GLN A 245 -3.09 -18.48 10.65
N ALA A 246 -2.57 -17.44 11.30
CA ALA A 246 -3.35 -16.53 12.12
C ALA A 246 -4.42 -15.76 11.33
N THR A 247 -4.10 -15.34 10.11
CA THR A 247 -5.03 -14.61 9.24
C THR A 247 -5.89 -15.53 8.36
N ASP A 248 -5.63 -16.85 8.42
CA ASP A 248 -6.25 -17.86 7.55
C ASP A 248 -6.12 -17.49 6.06
N THR A 249 -4.92 -17.04 5.64
CA THR A 249 -4.62 -16.68 4.25
C THR A 249 -3.65 -17.67 3.61
N LYS A 250 -3.47 -17.57 2.29
CA LYS A 250 -2.64 -18.49 1.49
C LYS A 250 -1.34 -17.86 1.02
N ALA A 251 -1.33 -16.53 0.89
CA ALA A 251 -0.15 -15.79 0.47
C ALA A 251 -0.14 -14.37 1.02
N VAL A 252 1.07 -13.82 1.15
CA VAL A 252 1.31 -12.39 1.42
C VAL A 252 1.67 -11.71 0.11
N ILE A 253 1.06 -10.55 -0.17
CA ILE A 253 1.47 -9.65 -1.24
C ILE A 253 2.02 -8.38 -0.59
N ARG A 254 3.21 -7.96 -1.00
CA ARG A 254 3.89 -6.80 -0.43
C ARG A 254 4.63 -5.98 -1.51
N GLY A 255 5.08 -4.80 -1.15
CA GLY A 255 5.90 -3.89 -1.96
C GLY A 255 7.31 -3.70 -1.39
N HIS A 256 7.73 -2.42 -1.23
CA HIS A 256 8.90 -1.94 -0.47
C HIS A 256 10.28 -2.27 -1.06
N GLU A 257 10.44 -3.35 -1.80
CA GLU A 257 11.72 -3.73 -2.42
C GLU A 257 11.63 -3.69 -3.95
N PRO A 258 12.51 -2.92 -4.61
CA PRO A 258 12.58 -2.93 -6.07
C PRO A 258 12.87 -4.33 -6.61
N CYS A 259 12.11 -4.73 -7.63
CA CYS A 259 12.31 -5.99 -8.34
C CYS A 259 11.82 -5.89 -9.79
N LEU A 260 12.05 -6.92 -10.59
CA LEU A 260 11.60 -7.01 -11.98
C LEU A 260 10.11 -7.39 -12.04
N GLY A 261 9.25 -6.43 -11.71
CA GLY A 261 7.80 -6.58 -11.67
C GLY A 261 7.32 -7.33 -10.44
N PHE A 262 7.82 -8.53 -10.18
CA PHE A 262 7.54 -9.30 -8.96
C PHE A 262 8.69 -10.24 -8.60
N ARG A 263 8.72 -10.65 -7.33
CA ARG A 263 9.62 -11.68 -6.80
C ARG A 263 8.84 -12.58 -5.84
N LEU A 264 9.18 -13.87 -5.83
CA LEU A 264 8.61 -14.84 -4.90
C LEU A 264 9.64 -15.18 -3.82
N ASP A 265 9.19 -15.17 -2.56
CA ASP A 265 10.01 -15.48 -1.39
C ASP A 265 9.32 -16.54 -0.50
N HIS A 266 10.06 -17.09 0.46
CA HIS A 266 9.59 -18.03 1.48
C HIS A 266 8.78 -19.21 0.90
N ASN A 267 9.37 -19.94 -0.05
CA ASN A 267 8.72 -21.08 -0.70
C ASN A 267 7.36 -20.76 -1.32
N ASN A 268 7.29 -19.64 -2.03
CA ASN A 268 6.09 -19.09 -2.66
C ASN A 268 4.98 -18.65 -1.69
N MET A 269 5.28 -18.39 -0.43
CA MET A 269 4.31 -17.82 0.50
C MET A 269 4.20 -16.29 0.39
N ILE A 270 5.22 -15.62 -0.18
CA ILE A 270 5.25 -14.16 -0.35
C ILE A 270 5.47 -13.82 -1.82
N MET A 271 4.74 -12.81 -2.30
CA MET A 271 5.03 -12.08 -3.52
C MET A 271 5.39 -10.63 -3.17
N THR A 272 6.58 -10.21 -3.54
CA THR A 272 6.92 -8.79 -3.64
C THR A 272 6.51 -8.32 -5.03
N LEU A 273 5.63 -7.31 -5.11
CA LEU A 273 5.17 -6.67 -6.34
C LEU A 273 5.81 -5.29 -6.45
N PHE A 274 6.15 -4.83 -7.67
CA PHE A 274 6.75 -3.53 -7.88
C PHE A 274 6.16 -2.83 -9.10
N SER A 275 5.63 -1.62 -8.92
CA SER A 275 4.84 -0.92 -9.94
C SER A 275 5.51 0.33 -10.52
N CYS A 276 6.72 0.66 -10.09
CA CYS A 276 7.51 1.77 -10.56
C CYS A 276 8.49 1.32 -11.66
N LYS A 277 8.52 2.01 -12.82
CA LYS A 277 9.31 1.59 -13.98
C LYS A 277 10.66 2.29 -14.08
N ASP A 278 10.65 3.62 -14.11
CA ASP A 278 11.78 4.39 -14.62
C ASP A 278 12.73 4.94 -13.56
N ILE A 279 12.52 4.64 -12.27
CA ILE A 279 13.24 5.26 -11.16
C ILE A 279 14.42 4.40 -10.68
N TYR A 280 14.26 3.10 -10.74
CA TYR A 280 15.31 2.17 -10.31
C TYR A 280 15.94 1.46 -11.52
N PRO A 281 17.28 1.43 -11.62
CA PRO A 281 17.95 0.61 -12.62
C PRO A 281 17.50 -0.85 -12.52
N ASN A 282 17.23 -1.47 -13.66
CA ASN A 282 16.81 -2.87 -13.73
C ASN A 282 15.46 -3.18 -13.03
N SER A 283 14.55 -2.20 -12.89
CA SER A 283 13.18 -2.46 -12.49
C SER A 283 12.28 -2.62 -13.71
N ALA A 284 11.25 -3.44 -13.55
CA ALA A 284 10.11 -3.50 -14.46
C ALA A 284 8.85 -3.24 -13.64
N ALA A 285 7.98 -2.39 -14.16
CA ALA A 285 6.72 -2.12 -13.47
C ALA A 285 5.69 -3.20 -13.77
N ALA A 286 4.98 -3.63 -12.76
CA ALA A 286 3.88 -4.57 -12.88
C ALA A 286 2.76 -4.26 -11.89
N TYR A 287 1.57 -4.72 -12.18
CA TYR A 287 0.43 -4.72 -11.28
C TYR A 287 -0.24 -6.10 -11.29
N LEU A 288 -1.02 -6.39 -10.27
CA LEU A 288 -1.75 -7.64 -10.17
C LEU A 288 -3.23 -7.42 -10.47
N MET A 289 -3.83 -8.31 -11.26
CA MET A 289 -5.27 -8.28 -11.57
C MET A 289 -5.88 -9.66 -11.41
N LEU A 290 -6.82 -9.79 -10.48
CA LEU A 290 -7.52 -11.02 -10.12
C LEU A 290 -9.03 -10.80 -10.15
N ASN A 291 -9.78 -11.85 -10.39
CA ASN A 291 -11.23 -11.88 -10.13
C ASN A 291 -11.56 -12.88 -9.01
N ALA A 292 -12.81 -12.87 -8.55
CA ALA A 292 -13.27 -13.76 -7.49
C ALA A 292 -12.98 -15.25 -7.78
N ALA A 293 -13.16 -15.69 -9.04
CA ALA A 293 -12.93 -17.08 -9.44
C ALA A 293 -11.43 -17.45 -9.42
N ASN A 294 -10.54 -16.50 -9.76
CA ASN A 294 -9.10 -16.72 -9.62
C ASN A 294 -8.71 -16.84 -8.14
N LEU A 295 -9.23 -15.93 -7.29
CA LEU A 295 -8.95 -15.93 -5.85
C LEU A 295 -9.32 -17.24 -5.18
N GLU A 296 -10.45 -17.85 -5.53
CA GLU A 296 -10.86 -19.13 -4.95
C GLU A 296 -9.85 -20.27 -5.18
N LYS A 297 -9.17 -20.26 -6.32
CA LYS A 297 -8.20 -21.31 -6.73
C LYS A 297 -6.82 -21.12 -6.10
N ILE A 298 -6.49 -19.93 -5.55
CA ILE A 298 -5.17 -19.63 -5.03
C ILE A 298 -4.83 -20.50 -3.83
N LYS A 299 -3.65 -21.13 -3.91
CA LYS A 299 -3.01 -21.91 -2.85
C LYS A 299 -1.72 -21.28 -2.35
N ASP A 300 -1.03 -20.53 -3.19
CA ASP A 300 0.23 -19.85 -2.88
C ASP A 300 0.47 -18.63 -3.81
N ALA A 301 1.58 -17.92 -3.60
CA ALA A 301 1.94 -16.76 -4.39
C ALA A 301 2.40 -17.11 -5.83
N LYS A 302 2.80 -18.35 -6.10
CA LYS A 302 3.14 -18.79 -7.45
C LYS A 302 1.91 -18.82 -8.35
N GLU A 303 0.78 -19.31 -7.85
CA GLU A 303 -0.47 -19.25 -8.61
C GLU A 303 -0.93 -17.81 -8.87
N ILE A 304 -0.70 -16.90 -7.90
CA ILE A 304 -0.98 -15.47 -8.06
C ILE A 304 -0.13 -14.86 -9.18
N SER A 305 1.12 -15.28 -9.33
CA SER A 305 2.04 -14.71 -10.33
C SER A 305 1.56 -14.85 -11.78
N LEU A 306 0.69 -15.81 -12.05
CA LEU A 306 0.06 -16.01 -13.37
C LEU A 306 -0.88 -14.85 -13.76
N HIS A 307 -1.24 -14.00 -12.82
CA HIS A 307 -2.15 -12.86 -12.98
C HIS A 307 -1.43 -11.50 -12.90
N VAL A 308 -0.10 -11.51 -12.85
CA VAL A 308 0.71 -10.29 -12.91
C VAL A 308 0.69 -9.76 -14.35
N LYS A 309 0.50 -8.45 -14.46
CA LYS A 309 0.53 -7.69 -15.72
C LYS A 309 1.73 -6.75 -15.70
N PHE A 310 2.61 -6.89 -16.68
CA PHE A 310 3.75 -6.00 -16.86
C PHE A 310 3.35 -4.77 -17.66
N LEU A 311 3.84 -3.62 -17.24
CA LEU A 311 3.71 -2.38 -18.00
C LEU A 311 4.78 -2.32 -19.10
N ALA A 312 4.32 -2.17 -20.32
CA ALA A 312 5.19 -2.07 -21.50
C ALA A 312 5.99 -0.76 -21.54
#